data_15d722c4f57a8431e6794211e55cb75c
#
_entry.id   15d722c4f57a8431e6794211e55cb75c
#
_cell.length_a   1.000
_cell.length_b   1.000
_cell.length_c   1.000
_cell.angle_alpha   90.00
_cell.angle_beta   90.00
_cell.angle_gamma   90.00
#
_symmetry.space_group_name_H-M   'P 1'
#
loop_
_entity.id
_entity.type
_entity.pdbx_description
1 polymer ?
#
loop_
_entity_poly.entity_id
_entity_poly.type
_entity_poly.pdbx_seq_one_letter_code
_entity_poly.pdbx_strand_id
1 'polypeptide(L)'
;IFLAGSTFGSIFRVTTWGESHGKALGVTIDGCPAGIALSEEDIQAELDRRKPGSNPYGTKRKESDSAMILSGVFEGKTTGTPISLMVRNTDQRSRDYGNIAYSYRPGHADYTFDAKYGFRDYRGGGRSSGRETIGRVAAGAIAAKILESLGISFCTYTKSVGPVSIKKFHPEEIAENAFYMPDAQAAQEASAYLEQCMKDHDSAGGVIECRINGVPAGLGTPVFEKLDAVLAQAVMS
;
A
#
# COMPACT_ATOMS: atom_id res chain seq x y z
N ILE A 1 -19.36 -8.39 18.53
CA ILE A 1 -18.36 -7.46 19.12
C ILE A 1 -17.72 -6.71 17.95
N PHE A 2 -17.92 -5.40 17.90
CA PHE A 2 -17.35 -4.54 16.88
C PHE A 2 -16.05 -3.94 17.43
N LEU A 3 -14.91 -4.31 16.86
CA LEU A 3 -13.63 -3.69 17.17
C LEU A 3 -13.24 -2.77 16.02
N ALA A 4 -12.74 -1.59 16.34
CA ALA A 4 -12.20 -0.66 15.37
C ALA A 4 -10.84 -1.19 14.87
N GLY A 5 -10.78 -1.60 13.59
CA GLY A 5 -9.59 -2.21 12.97
C GLY A 5 -8.96 -1.38 11.85
N SER A 6 -9.35 -0.09 11.74
CA SER A 6 -8.85 0.79 10.67
C SER A 6 -7.75 1.75 11.13
N THR A 7 -7.28 1.61 12.38
CA THR A 7 -6.22 2.45 12.95
C THR A 7 -5.04 1.58 13.37
N PHE A 8 -3.84 2.02 13.03
CA PHE A 8 -2.57 1.39 13.38
C PHE A 8 -1.59 2.42 13.93
N GLY A 9 -0.71 1.99 14.84
CA GLY A 9 0.32 2.82 15.46
C GLY A 9 -0.09 3.40 16.81
N SER A 10 0.90 3.80 17.62
CA SER A 10 0.72 4.34 18.97
C SER A 10 0.98 5.85 19.02
N ILE A 11 2.15 6.29 18.61
CA ILE A 11 2.55 7.71 18.55
C ILE A 11 2.17 8.29 17.20
N PHE A 12 2.74 7.75 16.12
CA PHE A 12 2.34 8.05 14.76
C PHE A 12 1.17 7.12 14.40
N ARG A 13 -0.04 7.64 14.43
CA ARG A 13 -1.27 6.87 14.24
C ARG A 13 -1.84 7.10 12.86
N VAL A 14 -2.17 6.02 12.19
CA VAL A 14 -2.69 6.01 10.83
C VAL A 14 -4.08 5.43 10.86
N THR A 15 -5.09 6.18 10.42
CA THR A 15 -6.47 5.72 10.26
C THR A 15 -6.85 5.78 8.80
N THR A 16 -6.98 4.63 8.13
CA THR A 16 -7.42 4.56 6.73
C THR A 16 -8.96 4.50 6.63
N TRP A 17 -9.50 5.10 5.58
CA TRP A 17 -10.94 5.18 5.35
C TRP A 17 -11.28 5.17 3.85
N GLY A 18 -12.56 4.98 3.54
CA GLY A 18 -13.07 4.94 2.17
C GLY A 18 -13.03 3.53 1.54
N GLU A 19 -13.72 3.37 0.43
CA GLU A 19 -13.91 2.11 -0.29
C GLU A 19 -13.51 2.23 -1.76
N SER A 20 -13.14 1.09 -2.36
CA SER A 20 -12.64 1.03 -3.74
C SER A 20 -13.62 1.56 -4.80
N HIS A 21 -14.93 1.49 -4.54
CA HIS A 21 -16.00 1.99 -5.40
C HIS A 21 -16.81 3.11 -4.74
N GLY A 22 -16.33 3.64 -3.60
CA GLY A 22 -16.83 4.87 -2.98
C GLY A 22 -16.35 6.12 -3.72
N LYS A 23 -16.66 7.29 -3.19
CA LYS A 23 -16.26 8.58 -3.80
C LYS A 23 -14.76 8.81 -3.72
N ALA A 24 -14.14 8.35 -2.64
CA ALA A 24 -12.72 8.54 -2.35
C ALA A 24 -12.21 7.49 -1.36
N LEU A 25 -10.89 7.37 -1.30
CA LEU A 25 -10.17 6.75 -0.18
C LEU A 25 -9.24 7.79 0.43
N GLY A 26 -8.87 7.56 1.68
CA GLY A 26 -7.95 8.45 2.32
C GLY A 26 -7.36 7.90 3.61
N VAL A 27 -6.61 8.76 4.25
CA VAL A 27 -5.96 8.47 5.52
C VAL A 27 -5.91 9.71 6.38
N THR A 28 -6.12 9.53 7.66
CA THR A 28 -5.85 10.55 8.68
C THR A 28 -4.65 10.09 9.51
N ILE A 29 -3.68 10.96 9.64
CA ILE A 29 -2.44 10.72 10.38
C ILE A 29 -2.42 11.67 11.56
N ASP A 30 -2.25 11.13 12.76
CA ASP A 30 -2.09 11.90 14.00
C ASP A 30 -0.73 11.57 14.63
N GLY A 31 -0.12 12.54 15.30
CA GLY A 31 1.18 12.38 15.93
C GLY A 31 2.38 12.62 14.99
N CYS A 32 2.18 13.24 13.84
CA CYS A 32 3.28 13.73 13.01
C CYS A 32 3.90 14.98 13.65
N PRO A 33 5.22 15.05 13.82
CA PRO A 33 5.88 16.26 14.34
C PRO A 33 5.62 17.49 13.46
N ALA A 34 5.60 18.67 14.06
CA ALA A 34 5.56 19.93 13.33
C ALA A 34 6.90 20.23 12.63
N GLY A 35 6.84 20.98 11.52
CA GLY A 35 8.03 21.51 10.83
C GLY A 35 8.67 20.58 9.81
N ILE A 36 8.10 19.38 9.55
CA ILE A 36 8.56 18.49 8.48
C ILE A 36 8.13 19.09 7.13
N ALA A 37 9.09 19.27 6.20
CA ALA A 37 8.78 19.69 4.84
C ALA A 37 7.92 18.62 4.15
N LEU A 38 6.74 19.02 3.68
CA LEU A 38 5.76 18.09 3.06
C LEU A 38 4.94 18.79 2.00
N SER A 39 4.88 18.19 0.83
CA SER A 39 4.03 18.60 -0.28
C SER A 39 3.21 17.41 -0.81
N GLU A 40 2.25 17.69 -1.70
CA GLU A 40 1.48 16.66 -2.39
C GLU A 40 2.36 15.84 -3.35
N GLU A 41 3.39 16.46 -3.93
CA GLU A 41 4.36 15.80 -4.81
C GLU A 41 5.18 14.72 -4.11
N ASP A 42 5.54 14.93 -2.85
CA ASP A 42 6.25 13.93 -2.04
C ASP A 42 5.42 12.65 -1.89
N ILE A 43 4.11 12.82 -1.67
CA ILE A 43 3.18 11.71 -1.52
C ILE A 43 2.86 11.09 -2.87
N GLN A 44 2.70 11.92 -3.91
CA GLN A 44 2.38 11.48 -5.26
C GLN A 44 3.47 10.57 -5.84
N ALA A 45 4.74 10.88 -5.58
CA ALA A 45 5.86 10.05 -6.04
C ALA A 45 5.72 8.59 -5.57
N GLU A 46 5.32 8.36 -4.32
CA GLU A 46 5.11 7.01 -3.79
C GLU A 46 3.80 6.38 -4.30
N LEU A 47 2.75 7.17 -4.45
CA LEU A 47 1.49 6.68 -5.03
C LEU A 47 1.64 6.29 -6.50
N ASP A 48 2.49 6.98 -7.26
CA ASP A 48 2.77 6.67 -8.66
C ASP A 48 3.44 5.30 -8.85
N ARG A 49 4.28 4.90 -7.90
CA ARG A 49 4.87 3.55 -7.88
C ARG A 49 3.83 2.46 -7.62
N ARG A 50 2.77 2.78 -6.88
CA ARG A 50 1.70 1.86 -6.48
C ARG A 50 0.53 1.80 -7.46
N LYS A 51 0.21 2.89 -8.17
CA LYS A 51 -1.04 3.05 -8.93
C LYS A 51 -1.30 1.91 -9.91
N PRO A 52 -2.58 1.55 -10.13
CA PRO A 52 -2.94 0.51 -11.09
C PRO A 52 -2.65 0.96 -12.53
N GLY A 53 -2.34 -0.02 -13.40
CA GLY A 53 -2.07 0.24 -14.81
C GLY A 53 -0.64 0.72 -15.12
N SER A 54 0.26 0.67 -14.13
CA SER A 54 1.69 0.98 -14.30
C SER A 54 2.47 -0.12 -15.02
N ASN A 55 1.93 -1.34 -15.07
CA ASN A 55 2.55 -2.46 -15.77
C ASN A 55 1.50 -3.35 -16.48
N PRO A 56 1.90 -4.15 -17.49
CA PRO A 56 0.98 -4.98 -18.28
C PRO A 56 0.40 -6.19 -17.53
N TYR A 57 0.98 -6.56 -16.40
CA TYR A 57 0.59 -7.75 -15.62
C TYR A 57 -0.47 -7.43 -14.54
N GLY A 58 -0.76 -6.16 -14.32
CA GLY A 58 -1.73 -5.69 -13.33
C GLY A 58 -3.14 -5.53 -13.87
N THR A 59 -4.00 -4.93 -13.07
CA THR A 59 -5.38 -4.59 -13.46
C THR A 59 -5.41 -3.58 -14.60
N LYS A 60 -6.44 -3.69 -15.48
CA LYS A 60 -6.70 -2.72 -16.57
C LYS A 60 -7.27 -1.38 -16.08
N ARG A 61 -7.63 -1.27 -14.80
CA ARG A 61 -8.12 -0.02 -14.19
C ARG A 61 -7.04 1.04 -14.27
N LYS A 62 -7.43 2.26 -14.67
CA LYS A 62 -6.53 3.41 -14.75
C LYS A 62 -7.01 4.48 -13.76
N GLU A 63 -6.16 4.82 -12.81
CA GLU A 63 -6.41 5.87 -11.83
C GLU A 63 -5.19 6.79 -11.78
N SER A 64 -5.42 8.07 -11.62
CA SER A 64 -4.32 9.03 -11.38
C SER A 64 -3.76 8.92 -9.97
N ASP A 65 -4.58 8.42 -9.04
CA ASP A 65 -4.33 8.38 -7.60
C ASP A 65 -3.78 9.72 -7.07
N SER A 66 -4.35 10.83 -7.58
CA SER A 66 -3.91 12.18 -7.25
C SER A 66 -4.12 12.47 -5.77
N ALA A 67 -3.02 12.72 -5.07
CA ALA A 67 -3.02 13.05 -3.65
C ALA A 67 -3.55 14.46 -3.42
N MET A 68 -4.37 14.62 -2.38
CA MET A 68 -4.84 15.90 -1.89
C MET A 68 -4.62 15.98 -0.38
N ILE A 69 -3.88 16.99 0.07
CA ILE A 69 -3.72 17.29 1.49
C ILE A 69 -4.86 18.23 1.91
N LEU A 70 -5.68 17.80 2.87
CA LEU A 70 -6.84 18.52 3.33
C LEU A 70 -6.58 19.29 4.64
N SER A 71 -5.60 18.89 5.43
CA SER A 71 -5.25 19.51 6.71
C SER A 71 -3.85 19.15 7.17
N GLY A 72 -3.37 19.83 8.20
CA GLY A 72 -2.13 19.48 8.90
C GLY A 72 -0.84 19.97 8.20
N VAL A 73 -0.95 20.76 7.14
CA VAL A 73 0.18 21.36 6.43
C VAL A 73 -0.10 22.85 6.20
N PHE A 74 0.89 23.70 6.45
CA PHE A 74 0.87 25.13 6.19
C PHE A 74 2.22 25.57 5.65
N GLU A 75 2.23 26.36 4.58
CA GLU A 75 3.45 26.85 3.89
C GLU A 75 4.49 25.73 3.63
N GLY A 76 4.01 24.56 3.18
CA GLY A 76 4.86 23.41 2.84
C GLY A 76 5.47 22.68 4.04
N LYS A 77 4.95 22.88 5.26
CA LYS A 77 5.43 22.21 6.47
C LYS A 77 4.26 21.65 7.28
N THR A 78 4.50 20.52 7.93
CA THR A 78 3.55 19.94 8.89
C THR A 78 3.35 20.87 10.08
N THR A 79 2.11 20.93 10.60
CA THR A 79 1.75 21.82 11.71
C THR A 79 1.76 21.13 13.07
N GLY A 80 1.92 19.78 13.12
CA GLY A 80 1.77 19.00 14.35
C GLY A 80 0.31 18.63 14.66
N THR A 81 -0.64 19.09 13.88
CA THR A 81 -2.05 18.71 13.96
C THR A 81 -2.36 17.56 13.01
N PRO A 82 -3.52 16.89 13.10
CA PRO A 82 -3.83 15.77 12.22
C PRO A 82 -3.76 16.14 10.73
N ILE A 83 -3.04 15.31 9.97
CA ILE A 83 -2.93 15.40 8.52
C ILE A 83 -4.01 14.51 7.91
N SER A 84 -4.90 15.07 7.12
CA SER A 84 -5.89 14.32 6.35
C SER A 84 -5.52 14.34 4.87
N LEU A 85 -5.46 13.16 4.28
CA LEU A 85 -5.14 12.96 2.87
C LEU A 85 -6.30 12.25 2.18
N MET A 86 -6.58 12.63 0.94
CA MET A 86 -7.64 12.05 0.14
C MET A 86 -7.17 11.78 -1.29
N VAL A 87 -7.62 10.65 -1.85
CA VAL A 87 -7.52 10.32 -3.27
C VAL A 87 -8.92 10.01 -3.80
N ARG A 88 -9.35 10.69 -4.85
CA ARG A 88 -10.65 10.46 -5.49
C ARG A 88 -10.62 9.21 -6.36
N ASN A 89 -11.72 8.46 -6.36
CA ASN A 89 -11.94 7.40 -7.35
C ASN A 89 -12.52 8.01 -8.62
N THR A 90 -11.87 7.80 -9.75
CA THR A 90 -12.28 8.36 -11.06
C THR A 90 -12.74 7.29 -12.05
N ASP A 91 -12.19 6.08 -12.01
CA ASP A 91 -12.52 4.95 -12.90
C ASP A 91 -13.25 3.82 -12.15
N GLN A 92 -14.36 4.14 -11.49
CA GLN A 92 -15.22 3.14 -10.85
C GLN A 92 -16.37 2.71 -11.77
N ARG A 93 -16.50 1.40 -12.02
CA ARG A 93 -17.57 0.83 -12.86
C ARG A 93 -18.57 0.07 -12.01
N SER A 94 -19.35 0.78 -11.23
CA SER A 94 -20.33 0.20 -10.28
C SER A 94 -21.43 -0.63 -10.95
N ARG A 95 -21.67 -0.44 -12.25
CA ARG A 95 -22.69 -1.18 -13.03
C ARG A 95 -22.36 -2.66 -13.24
N ASP A 96 -21.07 -3.02 -13.15
CA ASP A 96 -20.60 -4.39 -13.43
C ASP A 96 -20.89 -5.36 -12.27
N TYR A 97 -21.43 -4.87 -11.16
CA TYR A 97 -21.60 -5.64 -9.92
C TYR A 97 -23.05 -6.02 -9.58
N GLY A 98 -24.03 -5.68 -10.42
CA GLY A 98 -25.44 -5.95 -10.16
C GLY A 98 -25.76 -7.44 -9.93
N ASN A 99 -25.16 -8.34 -10.74
CA ASN A 99 -25.40 -9.76 -10.67
C ASN A 99 -24.82 -10.46 -9.42
N ILE A 100 -23.84 -9.83 -8.77
CA ILE A 100 -23.18 -10.38 -7.58
C ILE A 100 -23.72 -9.80 -6.26
N ALA A 101 -24.72 -8.91 -6.33
CA ALA A 101 -25.35 -8.36 -5.13
C ALA A 101 -25.96 -9.48 -4.25
N TYR A 102 -26.45 -10.56 -4.88
CA TYR A 102 -27.15 -11.67 -4.23
C TYR A 102 -26.31 -12.95 -4.13
N SER A 103 -25.03 -12.90 -4.48
CA SER A 103 -24.12 -14.05 -4.41
C SER A 103 -22.77 -13.66 -3.77
N TYR A 104 -22.09 -14.64 -3.23
CA TYR A 104 -20.75 -14.46 -2.67
C TYR A 104 -19.69 -14.91 -3.66
N ARG A 105 -18.70 -14.08 -3.91
CA ARG A 105 -17.59 -14.40 -4.80
C ARG A 105 -16.57 -15.27 -4.08
N PRO A 106 -16.14 -16.40 -4.66
CA PRO A 106 -15.00 -17.16 -4.13
C PRO A 106 -13.75 -16.29 -4.02
N GLY A 107 -12.97 -16.47 -2.96
CA GLY A 107 -11.74 -15.73 -2.72
C GLY A 107 -11.92 -14.25 -2.32
N HIS A 108 -13.17 -13.79 -2.07
CA HIS A 108 -13.49 -12.44 -1.62
C HIS A 108 -14.10 -12.44 -0.21
N ALA A 109 -14.09 -11.28 0.45
CA ALA A 109 -14.61 -11.14 1.81
C ALA A 109 -16.14 -10.93 1.88
N ASP A 110 -16.89 -11.24 0.84
CA ASP A 110 -18.32 -10.97 0.73
C ASP A 110 -19.13 -11.60 1.87
N TYR A 111 -18.98 -12.89 2.05
CA TYR A 111 -19.67 -13.64 3.11
C TYR A 111 -19.29 -13.16 4.51
N THR A 112 -18.00 -12.96 4.74
CA THR A 112 -17.50 -12.58 6.07
C THR A 112 -17.90 -11.16 6.46
N PHE A 113 -18.06 -10.25 5.49
CA PHE A 113 -18.60 -8.91 5.74
C PHE A 113 -20.07 -8.96 6.12
N ASP A 114 -20.90 -9.73 5.41
CA ASP A 114 -22.30 -9.90 5.78
C ASP A 114 -22.44 -10.58 7.15
N ALA A 115 -21.65 -11.61 7.42
CA ALA A 115 -21.67 -12.31 8.71
C ALA A 115 -21.23 -11.41 9.87
N LYS A 116 -20.28 -10.51 9.64
CA LYS A 116 -19.73 -9.62 10.66
C LYS A 116 -20.56 -8.36 10.87
N TYR A 117 -20.99 -7.72 9.78
CA TYR A 117 -21.65 -6.40 9.85
C TYR A 117 -23.16 -6.45 9.58
N GLY A 118 -23.69 -7.60 9.08
CA GLY A 118 -25.09 -7.77 8.69
C GLY A 118 -25.48 -7.07 7.39
N PHE A 119 -24.49 -6.43 6.75
CA PHE A 119 -24.69 -5.63 5.53
C PHE A 119 -23.34 -5.39 4.86
N ARG A 120 -23.29 -5.41 3.53
CA ARG A 120 -22.09 -5.09 2.76
C ARG A 120 -22.36 -4.16 1.57
N ASP A 121 -21.39 -3.40 1.18
CA ASP A 121 -21.35 -2.81 -0.16
C ASP A 121 -20.78 -3.88 -1.13
N TYR A 122 -21.65 -4.43 -1.98
CA TYR A 122 -21.29 -5.47 -2.95
C TYR A 122 -20.45 -4.94 -4.13
N ARG A 123 -20.33 -3.61 -4.29
CA ARG A 123 -19.57 -3.00 -5.37
C ARG A 123 -18.07 -3.09 -5.11
N GLY A 124 -17.39 -3.96 -5.86
CA GLY A 124 -15.96 -4.20 -5.67
C GLY A 124 -15.63 -4.88 -4.34
N GLY A 125 -14.41 -4.69 -3.86
CA GLY A 125 -13.93 -5.28 -2.60
C GLY A 125 -14.15 -4.41 -1.36
N GLY A 126 -14.72 -3.22 -1.50
CA GLY A 126 -14.91 -2.29 -0.39
C GLY A 126 -13.59 -1.99 0.35
N ARG A 127 -13.59 -2.13 1.67
CA ARG A 127 -12.41 -1.98 2.54
C ARG A 127 -11.38 -3.11 2.38
N SER A 128 -11.76 -4.28 1.87
CA SER A 128 -10.83 -5.40 1.59
C SER A 128 -10.19 -5.35 0.20
N SER A 129 -10.42 -4.29 -0.57
CA SER A 129 -9.76 -4.06 -1.86
C SER A 129 -8.31 -3.64 -1.69
N GLY A 130 -7.42 -4.06 -2.61
CA GLY A 130 -6.04 -3.59 -2.67
C GLY A 130 -5.89 -2.06 -2.82
N ARG A 131 -6.95 -1.33 -3.19
CA ARG A 131 -6.94 0.14 -3.19
C ARG A 131 -6.84 0.75 -1.78
N GLU A 132 -7.17 0.00 -0.74
CA GLU A 132 -6.97 0.44 0.65
C GLU A 132 -5.50 0.79 0.93
N THR A 133 -4.57 0.16 0.24
CA THR A 133 -3.13 0.45 0.35
C THR A 133 -2.74 1.88 -0.06
N ILE A 134 -3.59 2.64 -0.75
CA ILE A 134 -3.39 4.08 -1.00
C ILE A 134 -3.14 4.82 0.32
N GLY A 135 -3.99 4.59 1.33
CA GLY A 135 -3.84 5.22 2.63
C GLY A 135 -2.53 4.84 3.33
N ARG A 136 -2.13 3.57 3.22
CA ARG A 136 -0.86 3.08 3.80
C ARG A 136 0.36 3.70 3.12
N VAL A 137 0.37 3.75 1.80
CA VAL A 137 1.47 4.32 1.01
C VAL A 137 1.58 5.82 1.27
N ALA A 138 0.47 6.55 1.27
CA ALA A 138 0.46 7.98 1.56
C ALA A 138 0.98 8.30 2.97
N ALA A 139 0.55 7.52 3.99
CA ALA A 139 1.08 7.65 5.35
C ALA A 139 2.55 7.24 5.44
N GLY A 140 2.95 6.20 4.69
CA GLY A 140 4.32 5.72 4.60
C GLY A 140 5.28 6.76 4.03
N ALA A 141 4.87 7.54 3.03
CA ALA A 141 5.65 8.63 2.47
C ALA A 141 6.00 9.69 3.54
N ILE A 142 5.04 10.04 4.39
CA ILE A 142 5.27 10.98 5.50
C ILE A 142 6.17 10.36 6.57
N ALA A 143 5.90 9.10 6.96
CA ALA A 143 6.72 8.41 7.94
C ALA A 143 8.18 8.25 7.47
N ALA A 144 8.42 7.98 6.19
CA ALA A 144 9.75 7.89 5.62
C ALA A 144 10.53 9.20 5.78
N LYS A 145 9.91 10.36 5.49
CA LYS A 145 10.56 11.67 5.69
C LYS A 145 10.99 11.92 7.14
N ILE A 146 10.17 11.49 8.09
CA ILE A 146 10.51 11.57 9.53
C ILE A 146 11.71 10.67 9.84
N LEU A 147 11.68 9.43 9.37
CA LEU A 147 12.74 8.45 9.62
C LEU A 147 14.04 8.80 8.93
N GLU A 148 13.99 9.34 7.72
CA GLU A 148 15.17 9.87 7.00
C GLU A 148 15.87 10.97 7.79
N SER A 149 15.12 11.87 8.46
CA SER A 149 15.70 12.89 9.33
C SER A 149 16.44 12.31 10.54
N LEU A 150 16.17 11.05 10.87
CA LEU A 150 16.84 10.27 11.93
C LEU A 150 17.95 9.36 11.38
N GLY A 151 18.26 9.45 10.06
CA GLY A 151 19.29 8.64 9.43
C GLY A 151 18.86 7.21 9.07
N ILE A 152 17.55 6.93 9.11
CA ILE A 152 16.99 5.61 8.76
C ILE A 152 16.54 5.64 7.30
N SER A 153 16.97 4.67 6.51
CA SER A 153 16.62 4.53 5.09
C SER A 153 16.07 3.15 4.75
N PHE A 154 15.29 3.12 3.67
CA PHE A 154 14.60 1.93 3.20
C PHE A 154 15.04 1.59 1.78
N CYS A 155 15.28 0.30 1.51
CA CYS A 155 15.48 -0.22 0.17
C CYS A 155 14.58 -1.44 -0.01
N THR A 156 13.48 -1.26 -0.74
CA THR A 156 12.49 -2.31 -0.98
C THR A 156 12.49 -2.73 -2.44
N TYR A 157 12.55 -4.02 -2.68
CA TYR A 157 12.64 -4.59 -4.02
C TYR A 157 12.01 -5.97 -4.11
N THR A 158 11.70 -6.40 -5.33
CA THR A 158 11.26 -7.76 -5.61
C THR A 158 12.46 -8.68 -5.67
N LYS A 159 12.52 -9.66 -4.77
CA LYS A 159 13.59 -10.67 -4.69
C LYS A 159 13.33 -11.84 -5.63
N SER A 160 12.08 -12.28 -5.75
CA SER A 160 11.71 -13.35 -6.67
C SER A 160 10.27 -13.23 -7.17
N VAL A 161 10.03 -13.80 -8.37
CA VAL A 161 8.69 -14.01 -8.95
C VAL A 161 8.64 -15.47 -9.40
N GLY A 162 7.76 -16.27 -8.79
CA GLY A 162 7.74 -17.72 -9.00
C GLY A 162 9.11 -18.35 -8.76
N PRO A 163 9.64 -19.10 -9.72
CA PRO A 163 10.97 -19.74 -9.63
C PRO A 163 12.14 -18.79 -9.93
N VAL A 164 11.86 -17.60 -10.48
CA VAL A 164 12.89 -16.64 -10.88
C VAL A 164 13.31 -15.80 -9.67
N SER A 165 14.59 -15.87 -9.31
CA SER A 165 15.17 -15.08 -8.22
C SER A 165 16.34 -14.25 -8.71
N ILE A 166 16.56 -13.08 -8.08
CA ILE A 166 17.73 -12.25 -8.36
C ILE A 166 19.03 -13.02 -8.07
N LYS A 167 20.05 -12.82 -8.90
CA LYS A 167 21.40 -13.36 -8.75
C LYS A 167 22.41 -12.25 -8.47
N LYS A 168 22.05 -11.01 -8.78
CA LYS A 168 22.86 -9.79 -8.59
C LYS A 168 22.04 -8.75 -7.85
N PHE A 169 22.71 -7.78 -7.28
CA PHE A 169 22.06 -6.69 -6.57
C PHE A 169 22.62 -5.34 -7.02
N HIS A 170 21.91 -4.67 -7.88
CA HIS A 170 22.17 -3.35 -8.43
C HIS A 170 21.00 -2.42 -8.04
N PRO A 171 21.11 -1.67 -6.93
CA PRO A 171 19.99 -0.83 -6.44
C PRO A 171 19.46 0.16 -7.47
N GLU A 172 20.32 0.64 -8.37
CA GLU A 172 19.98 1.56 -9.46
C GLU A 172 19.02 0.94 -10.48
N GLU A 173 19.00 -0.38 -10.62
CA GLU A 173 18.11 -1.08 -11.55
C GLU A 173 16.66 -1.25 -11.01
N ILE A 174 16.45 -1.03 -9.71
CA ILE A 174 15.13 -1.26 -9.05
C ILE A 174 14.03 -0.43 -9.73
N ALA A 175 14.29 0.83 -10.04
CA ALA A 175 13.30 1.72 -10.64
C ALA A 175 13.20 1.58 -12.17
N GLU A 176 14.13 0.84 -12.82
CA GLU A 176 14.26 0.77 -14.27
C GLU A 176 13.42 -0.35 -14.91
N ASN A 177 12.75 -1.18 -14.10
CA ASN A 177 11.93 -2.28 -14.61
C ASN A 177 10.59 -2.42 -13.90
N ALA A 178 9.61 -3.03 -14.58
CA ALA A 178 8.23 -3.17 -14.12
C ALA A 178 8.05 -4.02 -12.85
N PHE A 179 9.07 -4.77 -12.46
CA PHE A 179 9.04 -5.66 -11.29
C PHE A 179 9.76 -5.09 -10.08
N TYR A 180 10.43 -3.94 -10.22
CA TYR A 180 11.28 -3.38 -9.17
C TYR A 180 12.34 -4.38 -8.68
N MET A 181 12.94 -5.15 -9.61
CA MET A 181 14.04 -6.06 -9.32
C MET A 181 15.39 -5.36 -9.46
N PRO A 182 16.34 -5.56 -8.52
CA PRO A 182 17.72 -5.05 -8.64
C PRO A 182 18.62 -5.94 -9.53
N ASP A 183 18.04 -6.62 -10.53
CA ASP A 183 18.71 -7.50 -11.49
C ASP A 183 17.90 -7.49 -12.78
N ALA A 184 18.37 -6.74 -13.77
CA ALA A 184 17.66 -6.56 -15.04
C ALA A 184 17.46 -7.89 -15.80
N GLN A 185 18.40 -8.83 -15.68
CA GLN A 185 18.25 -10.15 -16.29
C GLN A 185 17.15 -10.95 -15.62
N ALA A 186 17.11 -10.97 -14.29
CA ALA A 186 16.04 -11.63 -13.54
C ALA A 186 14.67 -11.00 -13.84
N ALA A 187 14.61 -9.68 -14.03
CA ALA A 187 13.39 -8.99 -14.43
C ALA A 187 12.87 -9.45 -15.80
N GLN A 188 13.76 -9.69 -16.79
CA GLN A 188 13.38 -10.23 -18.09
C GLN A 188 12.89 -11.68 -17.98
N GLU A 189 13.58 -12.52 -17.20
CA GLU A 189 13.17 -13.90 -16.94
C GLU A 189 11.80 -13.95 -16.24
N ALA A 190 11.54 -13.06 -15.28
CA ALA A 190 10.26 -12.92 -14.59
C ALA A 190 9.11 -12.49 -15.54
N SER A 191 9.40 -11.58 -16.48
CA SER A 191 8.45 -11.19 -17.53
C SER A 191 8.01 -12.39 -18.35
N ALA A 192 8.95 -13.16 -18.88
CA ALA A 192 8.66 -14.34 -19.68
C ALA A 192 7.86 -15.40 -18.89
N TYR A 193 8.21 -15.59 -17.62
CA TYR A 193 7.50 -16.51 -16.74
C TYR A 193 6.05 -16.10 -16.51
N LEU A 194 5.80 -14.81 -16.21
CA LEU A 194 4.44 -14.29 -16.01
C LEU A 194 3.60 -14.31 -17.29
N GLU A 195 4.20 -14.06 -18.45
CA GLU A 195 3.51 -14.21 -19.74
C GLU A 195 3.04 -15.65 -19.97
N GLN A 196 3.82 -16.63 -19.52
CA GLN A 196 3.40 -18.03 -19.59
C GLN A 196 2.27 -18.30 -18.59
N CYS A 197 2.38 -17.86 -17.34
CA CYS A 197 1.28 -17.99 -16.36
C CYS A 197 -0.03 -17.39 -16.88
N MET A 198 0.03 -16.21 -17.54
CA MET A 198 -1.17 -15.58 -18.13
C MET A 198 -1.79 -16.45 -19.24
N LYS A 199 -0.99 -17.12 -20.07
CA LYS A 199 -1.50 -18.04 -21.11
C LYS A 199 -2.16 -19.27 -20.49
N ASP A 200 -1.59 -19.74 -19.38
CA ASP A 200 -2.08 -20.93 -18.66
C ASP A 200 -3.24 -20.59 -17.70
N HIS A 201 -3.67 -19.31 -17.62
CA HIS A 201 -4.67 -18.80 -16.67
C HIS A 201 -4.31 -19.09 -15.21
N ASP A 202 -3.02 -19.03 -14.90
CA ASP A 202 -2.47 -19.27 -13.57
C ASP A 202 -1.85 -17.97 -13.00
N SER A 203 -1.40 -18.02 -11.76
CA SER A 203 -0.76 -16.92 -11.05
C SER A 203 0.58 -17.35 -10.46
N ALA A 204 1.47 -16.38 -10.23
CA ALA A 204 2.75 -16.59 -9.59
C ALA A 204 2.78 -15.97 -8.20
N GLY A 205 3.41 -16.65 -7.26
CA GLY A 205 3.85 -16.06 -6.01
C GLY A 205 5.12 -15.25 -6.18
N GLY A 206 5.56 -14.57 -5.13
CA GLY A 206 6.80 -13.81 -5.16
C GLY A 206 7.28 -13.47 -3.75
N VAL A 207 8.50 -12.95 -3.67
CA VAL A 207 9.12 -12.48 -2.43
C VAL A 207 9.54 -11.03 -2.61
N ILE A 208 9.04 -10.17 -1.73
CA ILE A 208 9.51 -8.80 -1.59
C ILE A 208 10.49 -8.76 -0.41
N GLU A 209 11.63 -8.13 -0.59
CA GLU A 209 12.61 -7.90 0.47
C GLU A 209 12.72 -6.40 0.73
N CYS A 210 12.67 -6.01 2.00
CA CYS A 210 12.90 -4.63 2.44
C CYS A 210 14.12 -4.62 3.37
N ARG A 211 15.13 -3.83 3.01
CA ARG A 211 16.30 -3.56 3.84
C ARG A 211 16.14 -2.21 4.50
N ILE A 212 16.26 -2.18 5.82
CA ILE A 212 16.17 -0.96 6.62
C ILE A 212 17.54 -0.72 7.23
N ASN A 213 18.15 0.41 6.90
CA ASN A 213 19.47 0.79 7.38
C ASN A 213 19.38 1.94 8.37
N GLY A 214 20.39 2.09 9.23
CA GLY A 214 20.48 3.18 10.20
C GLY A 214 19.58 3.00 11.44
N VAL A 215 18.98 1.83 11.60
CA VAL A 215 18.10 1.53 12.75
C VAL A 215 18.95 1.41 14.03
N PRO A 216 18.69 2.21 15.08
CA PRO A 216 19.40 2.08 16.34
C PRO A 216 19.00 0.81 17.11
N ALA A 217 19.90 0.25 17.88
CA ALA A 217 19.59 -0.83 18.81
C ALA A 217 18.61 -0.36 19.91
N GLY A 218 17.76 -1.27 20.39
CA GLY A 218 16.84 -1.01 21.51
C GLY A 218 15.42 -0.64 21.10
N LEU A 219 15.05 -0.80 19.81
CA LEU A 219 13.66 -0.63 19.37
C LEU A 219 12.80 -1.84 19.76
N GLY A 220 11.50 -1.58 19.88
CA GLY A 220 10.52 -2.55 20.34
C GLY A 220 10.49 -2.67 21.85
N THR A 221 9.41 -3.25 22.38
CA THR A 221 9.20 -3.42 23.82
C THR A 221 8.75 -4.85 24.10
N PRO A 222 9.43 -5.60 24.99
CA PRO A 222 8.92 -6.89 25.42
C PRO A 222 7.65 -6.64 26.28
N VAL A 223 6.70 -7.56 26.26
CA VAL A 223 6.70 -8.91 25.65
C VAL A 223 6.03 -8.87 24.26
N PHE A 224 4.93 -8.10 24.08
CA PHE A 224 4.05 -8.15 22.92
C PHE A 224 4.39 -7.10 21.83
N GLU A 225 5.13 -6.05 22.19
CA GLU A 225 5.49 -4.95 21.30
C GLU A 225 6.93 -5.08 20.76
N LYS A 226 7.43 -6.32 20.61
CA LYS A 226 8.72 -6.56 19.95
C LYS A 226 8.66 -6.09 18.50
N LEU A 227 9.77 -5.60 17.97
CA LEU A 227 9.84 -5.03 16.62
C LEU A 227 9.36 -6.01 15.56
N ASP A 228 9.76 -7.28 15.62
CA ASP A 228 9.33 -8.33 14.69
C ASP A 228 7.81 -8.58 14.75
N ALA A 229 7.22 -8.56 15.96
CA ALA A 229 5.79 -8.74 16.17
C ALA A 229 4.98 -7.58 15.56
N VAL A 230 5.42 -6.33 15.78
CA VAL A 230 4.75 -5.13 15.23
C VAL A 230 4.90 -5.05 13.72
N LEU A 231 6.09 -5.38 13.18
CA LEU A 231 6.31 -5.47 11.74
C LEU A 231 5.45 -6.56 11.10
N ALA A 232 5.36 -7.75 11.72
CA ALA A 232 4.50 -8.82 11.25
C ALA A 232 3.02 -8.40 11.24
N GLN A 233 2.54 -7.73 12.27
CA GLN A 233 1.17 -7.18 12.32
C GLN A 233 0.93 -6.20 11.17
N ALA A 234 1.86 -5.29 10.89
CA ALA A 234 1.72 -4.32 9.80
C ALA A 234 1.70 -4.99 8.42
N VAL A 235 2.57 -5.98 8.19
CA VAL A 235 2.71 -6.67 6.90
C VAL A 235 1.53 -7.62 6.65
N MET A 236 1.00 -8.26 7.69
CA MET A 236 -0.09 -9.23 7.58
C MET A 236 -1.49 -8.60 7.61
N SER A 237 -1.60 -7.30 7.84
CA SER A 237 -2.88 -6.59 7.90
C SER A 237 -3.45 -6.21 6.48
#